data_4838b6d41f41ca612db7cf1085c11dcb
#
_entry.id   4838b6d41f41ca612db7cf1085c11dcb
#
_cell.length_a   1.000
_cell.length_b   1.000
_cell.length_c   1.000
_cell.angle_alpha   90.00
_cell.angle_beta   90.00
_cell.angle_gamma   90.00
#
_symmetry.space_group_name_H-M   'P 1'
#
loop_
_entity.id
_entity.type
_entity.pdbx_description
1 polymer ?
#
loop_
_entity_poly.entity_id
_entity_poly.type
_entity_poly.pdbx_seq_one_letter_code
_entity_poly.pdbx_strand_id
1 'polypeptide(L)'
;STWTISWFLRDEELTFDVVTKVSVGTKLSVVSGSYRAFKTSSGEFKDEINVGIEVPRRKSQVQRTEIPGFINELRSVIRHELEHLQQQVRGGRTSLGAEQDTWTSQAGSGSPVDYFLSPDEVESYVMQFYRAAKSQKSTIEQQMNLFLKNNILPVLIKQKMSPTAQKQLLLKLKKAWMTYARKRL
;
A
#
# COMPACT_ATOMS: atom_id res chain seq x y z
N SER A 1 -12.98 5.18 13.20
CA SER A 1 -12.57 6.57 13.62
C SER A 1 -12.01 7.30 12.41
N THR A 2 -12.26 8.60 12.32
CA THR A 2 -11.75 9.47 11.28
C THR A 2 -10.84 10.52 11.91
N TRP A 3 -9.71 10.79 11.26
CA TRP A 3 -8.72 11.78 11.66
C TRP A 3 -8.43 12.65 10.44
N THR A 4 -8.60 13.96 10.56
CA THR A 4 -8.22 14.91 9.52
C THR A 4 -6.77 15.33 9.76
N ILE A 5 -5.94 15.21 8.75
CA ILE A 5 -4.51 15.53 8.80
C ILE A 5 -4.21 16.59 7.74
N SER A 6 -3.55 17.67 8.13
CA SER A 6 -2.98 18.64 7.20
C SER A 6 -1.52 18.32 6.93
N TRP A 7 -1.14 18.36 5.67
CA TRP A 7 0.22 18.12 5.21
C TRP A 7 0.64 19.20 4.22
N PHE A 8 1.89 19.61 4.27
CA PHE A 8 2.43 20.58 3.31
C PHE A 8 3.25 19.87 2.24
N LEU A 9 2.87 20.08 0.99
CA LEU A 9 3.60 19.62 -0.19
C LEU A 9 3.90 20.82 -1.09
N ARG A 10 5.17 21.20 -1.23
CA ARG A 10 5.60 22.32 -2.08
C ARG A 10 4.82 23.61 -1.84
N ASP A 11 4.69 24.01 -0.58
CA ASP A 11 3.98 25.21 -0.13
C ASP A 11 2.44 25.18 -0.28
N GLU A 12 1.88 24.06 -0.76
CA GLU A 12 0.44 23.80 -0.75
C GLU A 12 0.04 23.00 0.49
N GLU A 13 -0.95 23.49 1.22
CA GLU A 13 -1.57 22.72 2.30
C GLU A 13 -2.49 21.67 1.70
N LEU A 14 -2.18 20.41 1.96
CA LEU A 14 -3.03 19.28 1.62
C LEU A 14 -3.74 18.80 2.87
N THR A 15 -5.05 18.80 2.82
CA THR A 15 -5.89 18.25 3.89
C THR A 15 -6.49 16.94 3.41
N PHE A 16 -6.33 15.89 4.19
CA PHE A 16 -6.90 14.57 3.91
C PHE A 16 -7.40 13.90 5.17
N ASP A 17 -8.38 13.05 5.02
CA ASP A 17 -8.93 12.25 6.11
C ASP A 17 -8.26 10.87 6.16
N VAL A 18 -7.89 10.44 7.38
CA VAL A 18 -7.47 9.06 7.64
C VAL A 18 -8.61 8.34 8.35
N VAL A 19 -9.22 7.39 7.66
CA VAL A 19 -10.33 6.60 8.19
C VAL A 19 -9.83 5.22 8.61
N THR A 20 -9.95 4.90 9.89
CA THR A 20 -9.58 3.59 10.41
C THR A 20 -10.82 2.71 10.57
N LYS A 21 -10.78 1.53 9.93
CA LYS A 21 -11.77 0.45 10.11
C LYS A 21 -11.15 -0.64 10.97
N VAL A 22 -11.70 -0.90 12.14
CA VAL A 22 -11.20 -1.93 13.06
C VAL A 22 -12.11 -3.13 13.01
N SER A 23 -11.53 -4.30 12.75
CA SER A 23 -12.19 -5.60 12.80
C SER A 23 -11.59 -6.47 13.91
N VAL A 24 -12.34 -7.47 14.35
CA VAL A 24 -11.87 -8.45 15.33
C VAL A 24 -11.35 -9.67 14.60
N GLY A 25 -10.11 -10.05 14.90
CA GLY A 25 -9.46 -11.20 14.29
C GLY A 25 -8.62 -11.99 15.28
N THR A 26 -7.56 -12.60 14.80
CA THR A 26 -6.71 -13.49 15.59
C THR A 26 -5.41 -12.85 16.06
N LYS A 27 -4.98 -11.78 15.41
CA LYS A 27 -3.72 -11.08 15.68
C LYS A 27 -3.86 -9.57 15.49
N LEU A 28 -2.88 -8.81 15.96
CA LEU A 28 -2.76 -7.39 15.67
C LEU A 28 -2.05 -7.23 14.32
N SER A 29 -2.75 -6.72 13.30
CA SER A 29 -2.18 -6.50 11.96
C SER A 29 -2.90 -5.40 11.21
N VAL A 30 -2.23 -4.82 10.22
CA VAL A 30 -2.86 -3.97 9.20
C VAL A 30 -3.31 -4.90 8.07
N VAL A 31 -4.59 -4.90 7.76
CA VAL A 31 -5.18 -5.83 6.77
C VAL A 31 -5.46 -5.17 5.43
N SER A 32 -5.53 -3.84 5.37
CA SER A 32 -5.74 -3.10 4.13
C SER A 32 -5.30 -1.65 4.25
N GLY A 33 -4.95 -1.06 3.12
CA GLY A 33 -4.83 0.36 2.90
C GLY A 33 -5.49 0.71 1.58
N SER A 34 -6.07 1.87 1.45
CA SER A 34 -6.50 2.41 0.17
C SER A 34 -6.57 3.93 0.24
N TYR A 35 -6.24 4.58 -0.86
CA TYR A 35 -6.44 5.99 -1.08
C TYR A 35 -7.63 6.20 -2.03
N ARG A 36 -8.42 7.22 -1.77
CA ARG A 36 -9.44 7.69 -2.71
C ARG A 36 -9.53 9.21 -2.72
N ALA A 37 -9.71 9.75 -3.92
CA ALA A 37 -10.11 11.13 -4.11
C ALA A 37 -11.56 11.17 -4.61
N PHE A 38 -12.38 12.04 -4.06
CA PHE A 38 -13.76 12.18 -4.49
C PHE A 38 -14.23 13.64 -4.42
N LYS A 39 -15.25 13.94 -5.20
CA LYS A 39 -15.86 15.24 -5.19
C LYS A 39 -17.10 15.21 -4.30
N THR A 40 -17.17 16.15 -3.34
CA THR A 40 -18.35 16.29 -2.47
C THR A 40 -19.55 16.84 -3.24
N SER A 41 -20.72 16.79 -2.65
CA SER A 41 -21.92 17.43 -3.20
C SER A 41 -21.79 18.96 -3.37
N SER A 42 -20.90 19.59 -2.59
CA SER A 42 -20.55 21.01 -2.72
C SER A 42 -19.56 21.29 -3.87
N GLY A 43 -19.04 20.24 -4.50
CA GLY A 43 -18.06 20.38 -5.59
C GLY A 43 -16.61 20.45 -5.14
N GLU A 44 -16.34 20.37 -3.84
CA GLU A 44 -14.98 20.34 -3.29
C GLU A 44 -14.34 18.97 -3.43
N PHE A 45 -13.04 18.95 -3.69
CA PHE A 45 -12.25 17.71 -3.67
C PHE A 45 -11.94 17.33 -2.22
N LYS A 46 -12.12 16.04 -1.92
CA LYS A 46 -11.68 15.42 -0.67
C LYS A 46 -10.80 14.23 -0.96
N ASP A 47 -9.75 14.12 -0.15
CA ASP A 47 -8.80 13.02 -0.17
C ASP A 47 -8.99 12.19 1.10
N GLU A 48 -9.04 10.87 0.97
CA GLU A 48 -9.23 9.96 2.09
C GLU A 48 -8.29 8.77 1.99
N ILE A 49 -7.60 8.47 3.07
CA ILE A 49 -6.81 7.26 3.25
C ILE A 49 -7.57 6.33 4.19
N ASN A 50 -7.96 5.17 3.69
CA ASN A 50 -8.59 4.13 4.49
C ASN A 50 -7.54 3.14 4.98
N VAL A 51 -7.59 2.78 6.27
CA VAL A 51 -6.71 1.78 6.86
C VAL A 51 -7.55 0.75 7.61
N GLY A 52 -7.48 -0.49 7.18
CA GLY A 52 -8.08 -1.62 7.87
C GLY A 52 -7.12 -2.18 8.92
N ILE A 53 -7.58 -2.32 10.16
CA ILE A 53 -6.81 -2.87 11.28
C ILE A 53 -7.56 -4.07 11.83
N GLU A 54 -6.87 -5.19 11.96
CA GLU A 54 -7.36 -6.34 12.70
C GLU A 54 -6.78 -6.33 14.11
N VAL A 55 -7.64 -6.52 15.11
CA VAL A 55 -7.23 -6.63 16.51
C VAL A 55 -7.68 -7.97 17.08
N PRO A 56 -6.88 -8.63 17.92
CA PRO A 56 -7.29 -9.88 18.54
C PRO A 56 -8.47 -9.65 19.50
N ARG A 57 -9.34 -10.66 19.58
CA ARG A 57 -10.57 -10.59 20.39
C ARG A 57 -10.32 -10.24 21.86
N ARG A 58 -9.17 -10.66 22.41
CA ARG A 58 -8.77 -10.37 23.78
C ARG A 58 -7.51 -9.52 23.80
N LYS A 59 -7.50 -8.42 24.54
CA LYS A 59 -6.33 -7.54 24.71
C LYS A 59 -5.07 -8.28 25.20
N SER A 60 -5.27 -9.31 26.05
CA SER A 60 -4.19 -10.16 26.56
C SER A 60 -3.46 -10.99 25.49
N GLN A 61 -4.03 -11.08 24.28
CA GLN A 61 -3.41 -11.77 23.15
C GLN A 61 -2.42 -10.87 22.38
N VAL A 62 -2.39 -9.55 22.65
CA VAL A 62 -1.40 -8.64 22.05
C VAL A 62 -0.12 -8.70 22.87
N GLN A 63 0.93 -9.23 22.29
CA GLN A 63 2.25 -9.22 22.91
C GLN A 63 2.93 -7.87 22.69
N ARG A 64 3.63 -7.35 23.70
CA ARG A 64 4.37 -6.09 23.60
C ARG A 64 5.40 -6.11 22.47
N THR A 65 5.94 -7.27 22.14
CA THR A 65 6.91 -7.50 21.06
C THR A 65 6.30 -7.35 19.67
N GLU A 66 4.96 -7.46 19.51
CA GLU A 66 4.26 -7.31 18.24
C GLU A 66 4.01 -5.83 17.89
N ILE A 67 3.92 -4.97 18.90
CA ILE A 67 3.57 -3.54 18.71
C ILE A 67 4.54 -2.80 17.78
N PRO A 68 5.88 -2.93 17.90
CA PRO A 68 6.79 -2.27 16.97
C PRO A 68 6.61 -2.72 15.53
N GLY A 69 6.37 -4.02 15.32
CA GLY A 69 6.08 -4.59 14.00
C GLY A 69 4.80 -3.99 13.40
N PHE A 70 3.73 -3.98 14.18
CA PHE A 70 2.45 -3.38 13.77
C PHE A 70 2.59 -1.88 13.43
N ILE A 71 3.30 -1.10 14.25
CA ILE A 71 3.52 0.34 13.98
C ILE A 71 4.30 0.53 12.69
N ASN A 72 5.29 -0.31 12.41
CA ASN A 72 6.05 -0.23 11.17
C ASN A 72 5.19 -0.60 9.95
N GLU A 73 4.34 -1.62 10.07
CA GLU A 73 3.38 -2.00 9.03
C GLU A 73 2.37 -0.88 8.77
N LEU A 74 1.78 -0.30 9.81
CA LEU A 74 0.86 0.83 9.72
C LEU A 74 1.50 2.04 9.03
N ARG A 75 2.70 2.41 9.43
CA ARG A 75 3.46 3.50 8.79
C ARG A 75 3.75 3.21 7.31
N SER A 76 4.04 1.96 6.99
CA SER A 76 4.33 1.52 5.62
C SER A 76 3.09 1.67 4.74
N VAL A 77 1.94 1.22 5.21
CA VAL A 77 0.66 1.35 4.49
C VAL A 77 0.29 2.81 4.30
N ILE A 78 0.28 3.61 5.36
CA ILE A 78 -0.06 5.05 5.25
C ILE A 78 0.88 5.76 4.25
N ARG A 79 2.17 5.46 4.26
CA ARG A 79 3.12 6.05 3.33
C ARG A 79 2.86 5.65 1.88
N HIS A 80 2.45 4.41 1.65
CA HIS A 80 2.06 3.93 0.34
C HIS A 80 0.86 4.74 -0.19
N GLU A 81 -0.17 4.91 0.62
CA GLU A 81 -1.36 5.67 0.24
C GLU A 81 -1.06 7.18 0.05
N LEU A 82 -0.12 7.73 0.82
CA LEU A 82 0.37 9.11 0.62
C LEU A 82 1.09 9.29 -0.72
N GLU A 83 1.76 8.27 -1.27
CA GLU A 83 2.33 8.35 -2.62
C GLU A 83 1.21 8.48 -3.66
N HIS A 84 0.11 7.76 -3.52
CA HIS A 84 -1.05 7.91 -4.41
C HIS A 84 -1.65 9.30 -4.34
N LEU A 85 -1.82 9.87 -3.15
CA LEU A 85 -2.23 11.26 -2.98
C LEU A 85 -1.27 12.22 -3.71
N GLN A 86 0.04 12.05 -3.55
CA GLN A 86 1.04 12.89 -4.21
C GLN A 86 1.00 12.75 -5.74
N GLN A 87 0.78 11.54 -6.26
CA GLN A 87 0.61 11.28 -7.68
C GLN A 87 -0.61 12.03 -8.23
N GLN A 88 -1.75 11.97 -7.54
CA GLN A 88 -2.96 12.68 -7.90
C GLN A 88 -2.76 14.21 -7.93
N VAL A 89 -2.10 14.76 -6.92
CA VAL A 89 -1.78 16.19 -6.87
C VAL A 89 -0.86 16.60 -8.02
N ARG A 90 0.19 15.82 -8.30
CA ARG A 90 1.12 16.06 -9.41
C ARG A 90 0.43 15.95 -10.79
N GLY A 91 -0.54 15.03 -10.91
CA GLY A 91 -1.33 14.82 -12.12
C GLY A 91 -2.44 15.86 -12.33
N GLY A 92 -2.55 16.86 -11.47
CA GLY A 92 -3.57 17.92 -11.56
C GLY A 92 -4.97 17.45 -11.16
N ARG A 93 -5.09 16.39 -10.38
CA ARG A 93 -6.37 15.80 -9.92
C ARG A 93 -7.37 15.50 -11.04
N THR A 94 -6.87 15.23 -12.25
CA THR A 94 -7.68 15.03 -13.46
C THR A 94 -8.32 13.64 -13.55
N SER A 95 -7.76 12.66 -12.85
CA SER A 95 -8.34 11.33 -12.75
C SER A 95 -9.24 11.25 -11.52
N LEU A 96 -10.48 11.70 -11.66
CA LEU A 96 -11.54 11.43 -10.70
C LEU A 96 -11.78 9.92 -10.64
N GLY A 97 -11.21 9.34 -9.64
CA GLY A 97 -11.50 8.14 -8.92
C GLY A 97 -12.19 7.00 -9.63
N ALA A 98 -11.48 6.02 -9.98
CA ALA A 98 -11.87 4.72 -9.42
C ALA A 98 -11.32 4.69 -7.98
N GLU A 99 -12.11 4.28 -6.98
CA GLU A 99 -11.56 3.73 -5.76
C GLU A 99 -10.38 2.86 -6.20
N GLN A 100 -9.14 3.26 -5.87
CA GLN A 100 -8.04 2.33 -6.00
C GLN A 100 -8.23 1.32 -4.88
N ASP A 101 -9.18 0.45 -5.15
CA ASP A 101 -9.49 -0.67 -4.29
C ASP A 101 -8.21 -1.46 -4.09
N THR A 102 -7.96 -1.80 -2.84
CA THR A 102 -6.94 -2.77 -2.48
C THR A 102 -6.98 -3.94 -3.46
N TRP A 103 -5.83 -4.43 -3.90
CA TRP A 103 -5.70 -5.57 -4.81
C TRP A 103 -6.61 -6.77 -4.48
N THR A 104 -7.15 -6.87 -3.26
CA THR A 104 -8.12 -7.86 -2.82
C THR A 104 -9.52 -7.66 -3.42
N SER A 105 -9.93 -6.44 -3.76
CA SER A 105 -11.22 -6.16 -4.41
C SER A 105 -11.13 -6.16 -5.93
N GLN A 106 -9.97 -5.83 -6.50
CA GLN A 106 -9.74 -5.94 -7.95
C GLN A 106 -9.53 -7.38 -8.44
N ALA A 107 -9.37 -8.36 -7.55
CA ALA A 107 -9.32 -9.78 -7.90
C ALA A 107 -10.60 -10.29 -8.61
N GLY A 108 -11.61 -9.45 -8.79
CA GLY A 108 -12.82 -9.74 -9.56
C GLY A 108 -12.75 -9.44 -11.06
N SER A 109 -11.81 -8.61 -11.54
CA SER A 109 -11.81 -8.19 -12.96
C SER A 109 -10.42 -8.13 -13.64
N GLY A 110 -9.31 -8.33 -12.92
CA GLY A 110 -7.95 -8.29 -13.49
C GLY A 110 -7.00 -9.28 -12.82
N SER A 111 -5.87 -9.56 -13.48
CA SER A 111 -4.79 -10.31 -12.85
C SER A 111 -4.18 -9.48 -11.72
N PRO A 112 -3.94 -10.06 -10.52
CA PRO A 112 -3.22 -9.38 -9.44
C PRO A 112 -1.88 -8.77 -9.91
N VAL A 113 -1.33 -9.31 -10.97
CA VAL A 113 -0.07 -8.86 -11.58
C VAL A 113 -0.22 -7.53 -12.25
N ASP A 114 -1.32 -7.31 -12.96
CA ASP A 114 -1.54 -6.09 -13.73
C ASP A 114 -1.70 -4.91 -12.77
N TYR A 115 -2.30 -5.14 -11.61
CA TYR A 115 -2.33 -4.18 -10.51
C TYR A 115 -0.90 -3.75 -10.10
N PHE A 116 -0.05 -4.71 -9.69
CA PHE A 116 1.32 -4.42 -9.24
C PHE A 116 2.25 -3.89 -10.35
N LEU A 117 1.83 -3.95 -11.61
CA LEU A 117 2.57 -3.43 -12.77
C LEU A 117 2.03 -2.11 -13.28
N SER A 118 0.93 -1.60 -12.73
CA SER A 118 0.45 -0.26 -13.09
C SER A 118 1.52 0.78 -12.71
N PRO A 119 1.70 1.86 -13.51
CA PRO A 119 2.74 2.84 -13.27
C PRO A 119 2.71 3.44 -11.85
N ASP A 120 1.52 3.71 -11.34
CA ASP A 120 1.30 4.33 -10.03
C ASP A 120 1.70 3.38 -8.90
N GLU A 121 1.34 2.09 -9.02
CA GLU A 121 1.72 1.07 -8.05
C GLU A 121 3.22 0.76 -8.07
N VAL A 122 3.82 0.71 -9.26
CA VAL A 122 5.27 0.52 -9.39
C VAL A 122 6.01 1.64 -8.66
N GLU A 123 5.61 2.90 -8.83
CA GLU A 123 6.20 4.04 -8.12
C GLU A 123 6.02 3.91 -6.61
N SER A 124 4.79 3.68 -6.15
CA SER A 124 4.44 3.60 -4.73
C SER A 124 5.20 2.49 -4.01
N TYR A 125 5.24 1.28 -4.59
CA TYR A 125 6.00 0.16 -4.01
C TYR A 125 7.50 0.40 -4.01
N VAL A 126 8.08 0.95 -5.08
CA VAL A 126 9.51 1.24 -5.13
C VAL A 126 9.90 2.27 -4.08
N MET A 127 9.10 3.33 -3.89
CA MET A 127 9.34 4.32 -2.85
C MET A 127 9.20 3.72 -1.44
N GLN A 128 8.25 2.81 -1.23
CA GLN A 128 8.11 2.06 0.01
C GLN A 128 9.38 1.23 0.30
N PHE A 129 9.87 0.46 -0.68
CA PHE A 129 11.08 -0.35 -0.53
C PHE A 129 12.33 0.50 -0.29
N TYR A 130 12.47 1.64 -0.95
CA TYR A 130 13.57 2.56 -0.74
C TYR A 130 13.60 3.09 0.70
N ARG A 131 12.45 3.51 1.24
CA ARG A 131 12.35 3.98 2.62
C ARG A 131 12.61 2.87 3.64
N ALA A 132 12.07 1.68 3.39
CA ALA A 132 12.34 0.50 4.22
C ALA A 132 13.82 0.13 4.21
N ALA A 133 14.46 0.14 3.04
CA ALA A 133 15.88 -0.14 2.90
C ALA A 133 16.75 0.84 3.70
N LYS A 134 16.45 2.14 3.62
CA LYS A 134 17.14 3.16 4.44
C LYS A 134 16.95 2.94 5.94
N SER A 135 15.72 2.68 6.36
CA SER A 135 15.39 2.47 7.78
C SER A 135 16.04 1.22 8.36
N GLN A 136 16.14 0.15 7.57
CA GLN A 136 16.64 -1.15 8.01
C GLN A 136 18.10 -1.42 7.63
N LYS A 137 18.80 -0.42 7.07
CA LYS A 137 20.20 -0.54 6.60
C LYS A 137 20.38 -1.75 5.66
N SER A 138 19.44 -1.92 4.74
CA SER A 138 19.40 -3.01 3.76
C SER A 138 19.37 -2.45 2.33
N THR A 139 19.32 -3.31 1.32
CA THR A 139 19.15 -2.89 -0.07
C THR A 139 17.68 -2.86 -0.47
N ILE A 140 17.34 -2.05 -1.47
CA ILE A 140 15.99 -2.03 -2.07
C ILE A 140 15.63 -3.42 -2.56
N GLU A 141 16.56 -4.11 -3.20
CA GLU A 141 16.36 -5.47 -3.72
C GLU A 141 16.03 -6.47 -2.61
N GLN A 142 16.66 -6.36 -1.44
CA GLN A 142 16.33 -7.18 -0.29
C GLN A 142 14.89 -6.93 0.18
N GLN A 143 14.46 -5.67 0.24
CA GLN A 143 13.08 -5.32 0.63
C GLN A 143 12.07 -5.83 -0.40
N MET A 144 12.35 -5.68 -1.70
CA MET A 144 11.52 -6.27 -2.76
C MET A 144 11.38 -7.79 -2.62
N ASN A 145 12.48 -8.49 -2.39
CA ASN A 145 12.48 -9.94 -2.23
C ASN A 145 11.66 -10.39 -1.01
N LEU A 146 11.77 -9.66 0.11
CA LEU A 146 10.98 -9.92 1.32
C LEU A 146 9.49 -9.72 1.03
N PHE A 147 9.12 -8.64 0.36
CA PHE A 147 7.73 -8.37 0.01
C PHE A 147 7.16 -9.43 -0.93
N LEU A 148 7.87 -9.78 -1.99
CA LEU A 148 7.48 -10.83 -2.93
C LEU A 148 7.25 -12.16 -2.22
N LYS A 149 8.16 -12.53 -1.32
CA LYS A 149 8.08 -13.78 -0.54
C LYS A 149 6.91 -13.79 0.44
N ASN A 150 6.72 -12.70 1.18
CA ASN A 150 5.80 -12.68 2.31
C ASN A 150 4.37 -12.25 1.93
N ASN A 151 4.22 -11.47 0.86
CA ASN A 151 2.93 -10.91 0.47
C ASN A 151 2.42 -11.47 -0.86
N ILE A 152 3.25 -11.57 -1.88
CA ILE A 152 2.79 -11.99 -3.22
C ILE A 152 2.74 -13.50 -3.34
N LEU A 153 3.82 -14.20 -2.99
CA LEU A 153 3.90 -15.66 -3.16
C LEU A 153 2.76 -16.42 -2.46
N PRO A 154 2.37 -16.12 -1.20
CA PRO A 154 1.25 -16.81 -0.55
C PRO A 154 -0.07 -16.69 -1.31
N VAL A 155 -0.29 -15.55 -1.97
CA VAL A 155 -1.49 -15.32 -2.77
C VAL A 155 -1.49 -16.16 -4.02
N LEU A 156 -0.35 -16.22 -4.73
CA LEU A 156 -0.21 -17.03 -5.94
C LEU A 156 -0.40 -18.52 -5.62
N ILE A 157 0.08 -18.97 -4.46
CA ILE A 157 -0.16 -20.34 -3.95
C ILE A 157 -1.66 -20.56 -3.70
N LYS A 158 -2.32 -19.61 -3.02
CA LYS A 158 -3.77 -19.70 -2.76
C LYS A 158 -4.59 -19.74 -4.05
N GLN A 159 -4.12 -19.06 -5.10
CA GLN A 159 -4.71 -19.10 -6.45
C GLN A 159 -4.38 -20.38 -7.23
N LYS A 160 -3.68 -21.35 -6.62
CA LYS A 160 -3.30 -22.63 -7.23
C LYS A 160 -2.48 -22.48 -8.52
N MET A 161 -1.70 -21.41 -8.65
CA MET A 161 -0.79 -21.22 -9.78
C MET A 161 0.32 -22.25 -9.77
N SER A 162 0.74 -22.71 -10.96
CA SER A 162 1.87 -23.63 -11.05
C SER A 162 3.20 -22.97 -10.57
N PRO A 163 4.14 -23.73 -9.99
CA PRO A 163 5.43 -23.17 -9.54
C PRO A 163 6.18 -22.39 -10.62
N THR A 164 6.10 -22.87 -11.88
CA THR A 164 6.74 -22.18 -13.02
C THR A 164 6.08 -20.82 -13.27
N ALA A 165 4.74 -20.75 -13.28
CA ALA A 165 4.02 -19.50 -13.45
C ALA A 165 4.27 -18.52 -12.29
N GLN A 166 4.29 -19.01 -11.04
CA GLN A 166 4.67 -18.20 -9.86
C GLN A 166 6.06 -17.57 -10.04
N LYS A 167 7.05 -18.37 -10.42
CA LYS A 167 8.43 -17.90 -10.63
C LYS A 167 8.52 -16.84 -11.73
N GLN A 168 7.88 -17.07 -12.87
CA GLN A 168 7.86 -16.11 -13.98
C GLN A 168 7.25 -14.78 -13.57
N LEU A 169 6.16 -14.82 -12.82
CA LEU A 169 5.45 -13.67 -12.34
C LEU A 169 6.28 -12.84 -11.36
N LEU A 170 6.84 -13.49 -10.34
CA LEU A 170 7.70 -12.82 -9.36
C LEU A 170 8.92 -12.18 -10.04
N LEU A 171 9.50 -12.81 -11.04
CA LEU A 171 10.59 -12.24 -11.84
C LEU A 171 10.13 -11.01 -12.65
N LYS A 172 8.91 -11.05 -13.25
CA LYS A 172 8.36 -9.93 -14.00
C LYS A 172 8.15 -8.71 -13.10
N LEU A 173 7.54 -8.90 -11.92
CA LEU A 173 7.35 -7.84 -10.92
C LEU A 173 8.69 -7.25 -10.46
N LYS A 174 9.61 -8.10 -10.04
CA LYS A 174 10.94 -7.67 -9.60
C LYS A 174 11.66 -6.87 -10.68
N LYS A 175 11.62 -7.32 -11.94
CA LYS A 175 12.24 -6.61 -13.07
C LYS A 175 11.64 -5.22 -13.27
N ALA A 176 10.33 -5.08 -13.22
CA ALA A 176 9.65 -3.80 -13.38
C ALA A 176 10.06 -2.82 -12.28
N TRP A 177 9.97 -3.25 -11.02
CA TRP A 177 10.32 -2.43 -9.85
C TRP A 177 11.81 -2.04 -9.84
N MET A 178 12.72 -2.97 -10.15
CA MET A 178 14.15 -2.68 -10.25
C MET A 178 14.49 -1.72 -11.40
N THR A 179 13.77 -1.84 -12.53
CA THR A 179 13.94 -0.90 -13.66
C THR A 179 13.53 0.51 -13.26
N TYR A 180 12.39 0.65 -12.57
CA TYR A 180 11.94 1.94 -12.05
C TYR A 180 12.93 2.51 -11.01
N ALA A 181 13.35 1.69 -10.04
CA ALA A 181 14.29 2.10 -9.01
C ALA A 181 15.60 2.66 -9.60
N ARG A 182 16.19 1.96 -10.57
CA ARG A 182 17.43 2.41 -11.25
C ARG A 182 17.28 3.71 -12.03
N LYS A 183 16.06 4.02 -12.49
CA LYS A 183 15.79 5.22 -13.28
C LYS A 183 15.54 6.44 -12.42
N ARG A 184 15.04 6.26 -11.19
CA ARG A 184 14.51 7.35 -10.36
C ARG A 184 15.30 7.60 -9.07
N LEU A 185 16.05 6.63 -8.59
CA LEU A 185 16.80 6.68 -7.34
C LEU A 185 18.31 6.63 -7.59
#